data_a73f3ef9db117e7d7431a7e83af316d6
#
_entry.id   a73f3ef9db117e7d7431a7e83af316d6
#
_cell.length_a   1.000
_cell.length_b   1.000
_cell.length_c   1.000
_cell.angle_alpha   90.00
_cell.angle_beta   90.00
_cell.angle_gamma   90.00
#
_symmetry.space_group_name_H-M   'P 1'
#
loop_
_entity.id
_entity.type
_entity.pdbx_description
1 polymer ?
#
loop_
_entity_poly.entity_id
_entity_poly.type
_entity_poly.pdbx_seq_one_letter_code
_entity_poly.pdbx_strand_id
1 'polypeptide(L)'
;MTDPGPEILLRLRGATVWVPGGAVLLDRIDWEVAAGQHWALLGPNGAGKSTLLRLAAGLRHPSSGTVEVLGRQLGSVDVRTLWPVIGFVANGQQRPADLSIEEVVLTGASGTIWPLAEQYGPAERDRAGSLMELMGVGKLAGRLFATCSDGERGRALIARALMPAPRLLLLDEPTAGLDMAGREDLLGALSALAAAEAGLASVVVAHHLEDLPVVTSHALLIAAGATVAQGPVEEMLADAIVRRGFGVDVHVVRSNGRWMAIRPEGGDGAATDAPR
;
A
#
# COMPACT_ATOMS: atom_id res chain seq x y z
N MET A 1 0.80 -3.00 -36.14
CA MET A 1 1.54 -2.63 -34.92
C MET A 1 0.68 -3.09 -33.76
N THR A 2 1.05 -4.19 -33.12
CA THR A 2 0.41 -4.66 -31.88
C THR A 2 0.69 -3.62 -30.80
N ASP A 3 -0.37 -3.08 -30.22
CA ASP A 3 -0.28 -2.22 -29.04
C ASP A 3 0.55 -2.99 -27.98
N PRO A 4 1.70 -2.47 -27.55
CA PRO A 4 2.41 -3.09 -26.44
C PRO A 4 1.49 -2.99 -25.24
N GLY A 5 0.96 -4.12 -24.78
CA GLY A 5 0.07 -4.16 -23.62
C GLY A 5 0.61 -3.31 -22.45
N PRO A 6 -0.18 -3.09 -21.39
CA PRO A 6 0.20 -2.20 -20.31
C PRO A 6 1.54 -2.62 -19.69
N GLU A 7 2.41 -1.64 -19.42
CA GLU A 7 3.72 -1.89 -18.83
C GLU A 7 3.56 -2.51 -17.42
N ILE A 8 4.18 -3.66 -17.20
CA ILE A 8 4.15 -4.34 -15.90
C ILE A 8 5.22 -3.74 -14.98
N LEU A 9 4.79 -3.19 -13.85
CA LEU A 9 5.66 -2.60 -12.85
C LEU A 9 6.08 -3.58 -11.75
N LEU A 10 5.21 -4.55 -11.43
CA LEU A 10 5.48 -5.60 -10.45
C LEU A 10 5.00 -6.93 -11.04
N ARG A 11 5.84 -7.97 -10.94
CA ARG A 11 5.47 -9.33 -11.31
C ARG A 11 6.01 -10.33 -10.30
N LEU A 12 5.13 -11.14 -9.75
CA LEU A 12 5.46 -12.30 -8.92
C LEU A 12 5.08 -13.56 -9.67
N ARG A 13 5.95 -14.58 -9.65
CA ARG A 13 5.68 -15.90 -10.23
C ARG A 13 6.02 -16.99 -9.24
N GLY A 14 5.02 -17.69 -8.75
CA GLY A 14 5.13 -18.76 -7.77
C GLY A 14 5.87 -18.32 -6.49
N ALA A 15 5.76 -17.04 -6.12
CA ALA A 15 6.53 -16.47 -5.02
C ALA A 15 6.09 -17.08 -3.68
N THR A 16 7.02 -17.77 -3.02
CA THR A 16 6.80 -18.43 -1.73
C THR A 16 7.73 -17.84 -0.69
N VAL A 17 7.23 -17.66 0.52
CA VAL A 17 8.03 -17.19 1.67
C VAL A 17 7.77 -18.10 2.85
N TRP A 18 8.84 -18.72 3.36
CA TRP A 18 8.82 -19.42 4.65
C TRP A 18 9.84 -18.82 5.62
N VAL A 19 9.68 -19.10 6.89
CA VAL A 19 10.58 -18.69 7.96
C VAL A 19 11.28 -19.89 8.58
N PRO A 20 12.44 -19.70 9.26
CA PRO A 20 13.06 -20.76 10.04
C PRO A 20 12.02 -21.39 11.01
N GLY A 21 11.95 -22.72 11.03
CA GLY A 21 10.91 -23.45 11.74
C GLY A 21 9.77 -23.98 10.82
N GLY A 22 9.82 -23.65 9.51
CA GLY A 22 8.98 -24.26 8.47
C GLY A 22 7.61 -23.58 8.25
N ALA A 23 7.27 -22.53 9.00
CA ALA A 23 6.01 -21.82 8.76
C ALA A 23 6.03 -21.11 7.40
N VAL A 24 5.02 -21.38 6.58
CA VAL A 24 4.82 -20.74 5.27
C VAL A 24 4.00 -19.46 5.49
N LEU A 25 4.56 -18.32 5.12
CA LEU A 25 3.91 -17.01 5.19
C LEU A 25 3.20 -16.64 3.88
N LEU A 26 3.76 -17.08 2.75
CA LEU A 26 3.16 -16.95 1.41
C LEU A 26 3.44 -18.24 0.64
N ASP A 27 2.42 -18.77 -0.02
CA ASP A 27 2.50 -20.00 -0.82
C ASP A 27 2.16 -19.74 -2.28
N ARG A 28 3.17 -19.80 -3.14
CA ARG A 28 3.07 -19.74 -4.61
C ARG A 28 2.18 -18.60 -5.12
N ILE A 29 2.46 -17.37 -4.69
CA ILE A 29 1.74 -16.19 -5.16
C ILE A 29 2.16 -15.85 -6.60
N ASP A 30 1.18 -15.81 -7.48
CA ASP A 30 1.29 -15.22 -8.82
C ASP A 30 0.51 -13.90 -8.81
N TRP A 31 1.16 -12.80 -9.18
CA TRP A 31 0.54 -11.49 -9.19
C TRP A 31 1.25 -10.52 -10.13
N GLU A 32 0.48 -9.73 -10.87
CA GLU A 32 1.01 -8.67 -11.74
C GLU A 32 0.31 -7.35 -11.46
N VAL A 33 1.10 -6.27 -11.41
CA VAL A 33 0.60 -4.89 -11.29
C VAL A 33 1.13 -4.10 -12.47
N ALA A 34 0.22 -3.57 -13.28
CA ALA A 34 0.57 -2.72 -14.42
C ALA A 34 0.54 -1.23 -14.05
N ALA A 35 1.22 -0.41 -14.87
CA ALA A 35 1.19 1.04 -14.75
C ALA A 35 -0.27 1.57 -14.77
N GLY A 36 -0.57 2.52 -13.90
CA GLY A 36 -1.90 3.11 -13.75
C GLY A 36 -2.93 2.23 -13.03
N GLN A 37 -2.56 1.04 -12.56
CA GLN A 37 -3.46 0.21 -11.76
C GLN A 37 -3.37 0.56 -10.28
N HIS A 38 -4.53 0.60 -9.62
CA HIS A 38 -4.66 0.86 -8.19
C HIS A 38 -5.27 -0.36 -7.51
N TRP A 39 -4.46 -1.08 -6.73
CA TRP A 39 -4.80 -2.36 -6.15
C TRP A 39 -5.16 -2.25 -4.68
N ALA A 40 -6.24 -2.93 -4.29
CA ALA A 40 -6.52 -3.29 -2.91
C ALA A 40 -5.89 -4.65 -2.58
N LEU A 41 -5.04 -4.73 -1.56
CA LEU A 41 -4.56 -5.99 -1.00
C LEU A 41 -5.34 -6.31 0.26
N LEU A 42 -6.21 -7.31 0.18
CA LEU A 42 -7.23 -7.63 1.16
C LEU A 42 -7.02 -9.04 1.76
N GLY A 43 -7.58 -9.26 2.93
CA GLY A 43 -7.57 -10.56 3.61
C GLY A 43 -7.54 -10.41 5.14
N PRO A 44 -7.78 -11.50 5.89
CA PRO A 44 -7.79 -11.48 7.35
C PRO A 44 -6.42 -11.14 7.95
N ASN A 45 -6.41 -10.86 9.25
CA ASN A 45 -5.16 -10.67 9.97
C ASN A 45 -4.31 -11.95 9.91
N GLY A 46 -2.99 -11.78 9.73
CA GLY A 46 -2.09 -12.92 9.56
C GLY A 46 -2.11 -13.60 8.18
N ALA A 47 -2.92 -13.13 7.23
CA ALA A 47 -2.99 -13.69 5.87
C ALA A 47 -1.70 -13.55 5.04
N GLY A 48 -0.72 -12.75 5.48
CA GLY A 48 0.53 -12.53 4.76
C GLY A 48 0.60 -11.20 3.99
N LYS A 49 -0.39 -10.30 4.11
CA LYS A 49 -0.46 -9.02 3.37
C LYS A 49 0.81 -8.17 3.48
N SER A 50 1.24 -7.85 4.71
CA SER A 50 2.47 -7.06 4.93
C SER A 50 3.74 -7.80 4.47
N THR A 51 3.74 -9.15 4.50
CA THR A 51 4.84 -9.95 3.95
C THR A 51 4.89 -9.81 2.44
N LEU A 52 3.73 -9.89 1.76
CA LEU A 52 3.62 -9.72 0.32
C LEU A 52 4.02 -8.29 -0.10
N LEU A 53 3.58 -7.28 0.65
CA LEU A 53 3.93 -5.90 0.38
C LEU A 53 5.44 -5.63 0.53
N ARG A 54 6.08 -6.20 1.58
CA ARG A 54 7.54 -6.12 1.76
C ARG A 54 8.31 -6.87 0.68
N LEU A 55 7.76 -7.96 0.17
CA LEU A 55 8.31 -8.68 -0.97
C LEU A 55 8.28 -7.80 -2.23
N ALA A 56 7.13 -7.17 -2.51
CA ALA A 56 6.94 -6.21 -3.61
C ALA A 56 7.85 -4.98 -3.49
N ALA A 57 8.14 -4.53 -2.26
CA ALA A 57 9.06 -3.42 -1.98
C ALA A 57 10.55 -3.78 -2.09
N GLY A 58 10.91 -5.05 -2.35
CA GLY A 58 12.30 -5.52 -2.33
C GLY A 58 12.93 -5.56 -0.94
N LEU A 59 12.14 -5.40 0.13
CA LEU A 59 12.59 -5.47 1.52
C LEU A 59 12.68 -6.91 2.05
N ARG A 60 12.20 -7.86 1.27
CA ARG A 60 12.29 -9.29 1.52
C ARG A 60 12.51 -10.02 0.22
N HIS A 61 13.30 -11.11 0.26
CA HIS A 61 13.46 -12.02 -0.88
C HIS A 61 12.47 -13.17 -0.80
N PRO A 62 12.00 -13.69 -1.93
CA PRO A 62 11.23 -14.93 -1.95
C PRO A 62 12.13 -16.09 -1.55
N SER A 63 11.58 -17.09 -0.85
CA SER A 63 12.27 -18.34 -0.55
C SER A 63 12.29 -19.26 -1.78
N SER A 64 11.28 -19.17 -2.66
CA SER A 64 11.25 -19.77 -4.00
C SER A 64 10.32 -18.94 -4.91
N GLY A 65 10.38 -19.19 -6.21
CA GLY A 65 9.72 -18.36 -7.22
C GLY A 65 10.53 -17.10 -7.56
N THR A 66 9.92 -16.16 -8.27
CA THR A 66 10.58 -14.92 -8.70
C THR A 66 9.73 -13.69 -8.41
N VAL A 67 10.42 -12.57 -8.17
CA VAL A 67 9.82 -11.25 -8.04
C VAL A 67 10.59 -10.29 -8.95
N GLU A 68 9.87 -9.60 -9.80
CA GLU A 68 10.42 -8.60 -10.71
C GLU A 68 9.74 -7.25 -10.43
N VAL A 69 10.55 -6.19 -10.35
CA VAL A 69 10.07 -4.80 -10.23
C VAL A 69 10.65 -3.99 -11.37
N LEU A 70 9.79 -3.39 -12.20
CA LEU A 70 10.17 -2.69 -13.42
C LEU A 70 11.12 -3.52 -14.31
N GLY A 71 10.82 -4.80 -14.51
CA GLY A 71 11.64 -5.74 -15.29
C GLY A 71 12.96 -6.16 -14.64
N ARG A 72 13.22 -5.78 -13.40
CA ARG A 72 14.43 -6.14 -12.65
C ARG A 72 14.11 -7.20 -11.60
N GLN A 73 14.71 -8.38 -11.72
CA GLN A 73 14.48 -9.48 -10.80
C GLN A 73 15.22 -9.27 -9.47
N LEU A 74 14.50 -9.42 -8.34
CA LEU A 74 15.11 -9.42 -7.01
C LEU A 74 16.11 -10.56 -6.86
N GLY A 75 17.26 -10.25 -6.26
CA GLY A 75 18.39 -11.19 -6.13
C GLY A 75 19.42 -11.09 -7.26
N SER A 76 19.07 -10.50 -8.42
CA SER A 76 20.02 -10.24 -9.52
C SER A 76 20.40 -8.77 -9.66
N VAL A 77 19.77 -7.87 -8.90
CA VAL A 77 20.07 -6.42 -8.89
C VAL A 77 20.28 -5.91 -7.48
N ASP A 78 21.03 -4.82 -7.35
CA ASP A 78 21.11 -4.08 -6.09
C ASP A 78 19.75 -3.44 -5.80
N VAL A 79 19.07 -3.87 -4.73
CA VAL A 79 17.75 -3.37 -4.35
C VAL A 79 17.72 -1.86 -4.11
N ARG A 80 18.86 -1.24 -3.76
CA ARG A 80 18.99 0.22 -3.60
C ARG A 80 18.67 0.97 -4.89
N THR A 81 18.87 0.35 -6.05
CA THR A 81 18.51 0.93 -7.35
C THR A 81 17.01 0.93 -7.63
N LEU A 82 16.22 0.18 -6.82
CA LEU A 82 14.76 0.14 -6.90
C LEU A 82 14.09 1.17 -5.98
N TRP A 83 14.77 1.63 -4.93
CA TRP A 83 14.17 2.54 -3.95
C TRP A 83 13.67 3.88 -4.54
N PRO A 84 14.34 4.50 -5.52
CA PRO A 84 13.81 5.72 -6.13
C PRO A 84 12.52 5.51 -6.94
N VAL A 85 12.25 4.27 -7.40
CA VAL A 85 11.09 3.94 -8.23
C VAL A 85 9.96 3.26 -7.45
N ILE A 86 10.19 2.96 -6.16
CA ILE A 86 9.20 2.37 -5.24
C ILE A 86 9.01 3.31 -4.05
N GLY A 87 7.81 3.84 -3.89
CA GLY A 87 7.37 4.48 -2.65
C GLY A 87 6.83 3.40 -1.70
N PHE A 88 7.41 3.27 -0.52
CA PHE A 88 6.92 2.31 0.48
C PHE A 88 6.66 2.98 1.82
N VAL A 89 5.45 2.84 2.33
CA VAL A 89 5.04 3.32 3.66
C VAL A 89 4.43 2.16 4.42
N ALA A 90 5.02 1.85 5.59
CA ALA A 90 4.48 0.89 6.53
C ALA A 90 4.01 1.59 7.80
N ASN A 91 3.00 1.04 8.44
CA ASN A 91 2.56 1.52 9.75
C ASN A 91 3.70 1.43 10.77
N GLY A 92 3.80 2.41 11.68
CA GLY A 92 4.82 2.44 12.73
C GLY A 92 6.24 2.79 12.25
N GLN A 93 6.43 3.31 11.04
CA GLN A 93 7.74 3.83 10.62
C GLN A 93 8.17 5.00 11.51
N GLN A 94 9.25 4.79 12.27
CA GLN A 94 9.81 5.84 13.11
C GLN A 94 10.75 6.75 12.31
N ARG A 95 10.81 8.01 12.71
CA ARG A 95 11.76 9.02 12.23
C ARG A 95 12.38 9.69 13.44
N PRO A 96 13.56 10.35 13.29
CA PRO A 96 14.14 11.13 14.38
C PRO A 96 13.12 12.13 14.95
N ALA A 97 13.06 12.20 16.28
CA ALA A 97 12.01 12.91 16.99
C ALA A 97 12.11 14.44 16.86
N ASP A 98 13.29 14.91 16.55
CA ASP A 98 13.69 16.32 16.44
C ASP A 98 13.56 16.90 15.02
N LEU A 99 13.13 16.08 14.05
CA LEU A 99 12.87 16.56 12.68
C LEU A 99 11.47 17.17 12.56
N SER A 100 11.38 18.28 11.84
CA SER A 100 10.12 18.84 11.37
C SER A 100 9.49 17.95 10.26
N ILE A 101 8.19 18.16 10.00
CA ILE A 101 7.50 17.46 8.90
C ILE A 101 8.20 17.73 7.55
N GLU A 102 8.57 18.99 7.27
CA GLU A 102 9.27 19.35 6.05
C GLU A 102 10.61 18.60 5.92
N GLU A 103 11.41 18.57 6.98
CA GLU A 103 12.68 17.85 6.99
C GLU A 103 12.47 16.35 6.76
N VAL A 104 11.47 15.74 7.40
CA VAL A 104 11.10 14.33 7.15
C VAL A 104 10.75 14.11 5.69
N VAL A 105 9.94 14.96 5.08
CA VAL A 105 9.55 14.85 3.67
C VAL A 105 10.75 14.99 2.76
N LEU A 106 11.62 15.99 2.98
CA LEU A 106 12.83 16.23 2.20
C LEU A 106 13.80 15.04 2.21
N THR A 107 13.87 14.26 3.32
CA THR A 107 14.70 13.03 3.34
C THR A 107 14.29 12.00 2.29
N GLY A 108 13.08 12.11 1.72
CA GLY A 108 12.62 11.28 0.60
C GLY A 108 13.42 11.50 -0.67
N ALA A 109 13.87 12.73 -0.95
CA ALA A 109 14.67 13.04 -2.13
C ALA A 109 16.05 12.36 -2.10
N SER A 110 16.66 12.25 -0.92
CA SER A 110 17.98 11.60 -0.74
C SER A 110 17.90 10.13 -0.33
N GLY A 111 16.70 9.62 0.01
CA GLY A 111 16.53 8.25 0.50
C GLY A 111 17.14 8.01 1.90
N THR A 112 17.44 9.07 2.65
CA THR A 112 18.12 9.01 3.96
C THR A 112 17.14 9.08 5.12
N ILE A 113 17.63 8.85 6.34
CA ILE A 113 16.86 9.02 7.57
C ILE A 113 17.01 10.45 8.09
N TRP A 114 18.22 11.01 7.97
CA TRP A 114 18.57 12.37 8.36
C TRP A 114 18.61 13.30 7.14
N PRO A 115 18.17 14.55 7.27
CA PRO A 115 18.21 15.48 6.18
C PRO A 115 19.65 15.81 5.79
N LEU A 116 19.92 15.90 4.49
CA LEU A 116 21.16 16.36 3.91
C LEU A 116 20.93 17.77 3.38
N ALA A 117 20.84 18.76 4.28
CA ALA A 117 20.34 20.11 4.01
C ALA A 117 21.04 20.79 2.81
N GLU A 118 22.33 20.52 2.60
CA GLU A 118 23.13 21.04 1.48
C GLU A 118 22.73 20.47 0.11
N GLN A 119 21.98 19.35 0.09
CA GLN A 119 21.52 18.68 -1.14
C GLN A 119 20.11 19.12 -1.56
N TYR A 120 19.40 19.90 -0.75
CA TYR A 120 18.03 20.31 -1.04
C TYR A 120 17.99 21.74 -1.57
N GLY A 121 17.90 21.87 -2.89
CA GLY A 121 17.72 23.14 -3.58
C GLY A 121 16.25 23.61 -3.57
N PRO A 122 15.96 24.71 -4.29
CA PRO A 122 14.59 25.22 -4.42
C PRO A 122 13.61 24.19 -4.99
N ALA A 123 14.03 23.41 -5.99
CA ALA A 123 13.17 22.42 -6.64
C ALA A 123 12.69 21.31 -5.68
N GLU A 124 13.59 20.78 -4.82
CA GLU A 124 13.24 19.79 -3.82
C GLU A 124 12.29 20.37 -2.77
N ARG A 125 12.50 21.62 -2.34
CA ARG A 125 11.64 22.30 -1.38
C ARG A 125 10.25 22.61 -1.95
N ASP A 126 10.18 23.10 -3.19
CA ASP A 126 8.91 23.36 -3.88
C ASP A 126 8.11 22.07 -4.06
N ARG A 127 8.81 20.96 -4.44
CA ARG A 127 8.19 19.65 -4.54
C ARG A 127 7.70 19.14 -3.20
N ALA A 128 8.51 19.26 -2.13
CA ALA A 128 8.10 18.87 -0.78
C ALA A 128 6.87 19.67 -0.32
N GLY A 129 6.86 20.98 -0.56
CA GLY A 129 5.71 21.85 -0.28
C GLY A 129 4.45 21.37 -1.00
N SER A 130 4.54 21.13 -2.31
CA SER A 130 3.40 20.63 -3.12
C SER A 130 2.88 19.28 -2.63
N LEU A 131 3.77 18.37 -2.28
CA LEU A 131 3.38 17.04 -1.75
C LEU A 131 2.77 17.13 -0.35
N MET A 132 3.27 18.01 0.50
CA MET A 132 2.69 18.26 1.82
C MET A 132 1.29 18.89 1.71
N GLU A 133 1.08 19.82 0.78
CA GLU A 133 -0.26 20.38 0.53
C GLU A 133 -1.21 19.30 0.02
N LEU A 134 -0.79 18.47 -0.95
CA LEU A 134 -1.58 17.36 -1.48
C LEU A 134 -2.00 16.39 -0.37
N MET A 135 -1.10 16.10 0.57
CA MET A 135 -1.37 15.19 1.71
C MET A 135 -2.05 15.91 2.90
N GLY A 136 -2.39 17.20 2.79
CA GLY A 136 -3.06 17.96 3.83
C GLY A 136 -2.21 18.20 5.09
N VAL A 137 -0.88 18.21 4.97
CA VAL A 137 0.06 18.48 6.06
C VAL A 137 0.91 19.73 5.84
N GLY A 138 0.65 20.52 4.79
CA GLY A 138 1.43 21.71 4.45
C GLY A 138 1.50 22.74 5.58
N LYS A 139 0.37 22.99 6.28
CA LYS A 139 0.32 23.89 7.45
C LYS A 139 1.14 23.40 8.64
N LEU A 140 1.59 22.16 8.62
CA LEU A 140 2.36 21.52 9.69
C LEU A 140 3.85 21.42 9.35
N ALA A 141 4.33 22.01 8.26
CA ALA A 141 5.70 21.87 7.75
C ALA A 141 6.78 22.06 8.82
N GLY A 142 6.68 23.12 9.65
CA GLY A 142 7.61 23.40 10.74
C GLY A 142 7.35 22.67 12.06
N ARG A 143 6.28 21.85 12.15
CA ARG A 143 5.95 21.11 13.38
C ARG A 143 6.84 19.88 13.52
N LEU A 144 7.30 19.60 14.74
CA LEU A 144 8.10 18.40 15.02
C LEU A 144 7.28 17.13 14.74
N PHE A 145 7.84 16.22 13.97
CA PHE A 145 7.20 14.96 13.57
C PHE A 145 6.73 14.14 14.78
N ALA A 146 7.50 14.12 15.87
CA ALA A 146 7.16 13.40 17.08
C ALA A 146 5.90 13.94 17.79
N THR A 147 5.54 15.22 17.57
CA THR A 147 4.38 15.86 18.21
C THR A 147 3.11 15.76 17.36
N CYS A 148 3.20 15.16 16.17
CA CYS A 148 2.08 14.96 15.27
C CYS A 148 1.25 13.74 15.65
N SER A 149 -0.04 13.74 15.30
CA SER A 149 -0.89 12.56 15.40
C SER A 149 -0.41 11.46 14.45
N ASP A 150 -0.84 10.22 14.66
CA ASP A 150 -0.48 9.10 13.78
C ASP A 150 -0.92 9.35 12.34
N GLY A 151 -2.08 9.98 12.14
CA GLY A 151 -2.57 10.37 10.83
C GLY A 151 -1.74 11.45 10.14
N GLU A 152 -1.35 12.49 10.87
CA GLU A 152 -0.46 13.54 10.35
C GLU A 152 0.90 12.94 9.97
N ARG A 153 1.44 12.05 10.81
CA ARG A 153 2.67 11.31 10.55
C ARG A 153 2.56 10.41 9.31
N GLY A 154 1.47 9.65 9.20
CA GLY A 154 1.21 8.78 8.04
C GLY A 154 1.18 9.57 6.73
N ARG A 155 0.45 10.69 6.69
CA ARG A 155 0.39 11.58 5.51
C ARG A 155 1.75 12.20 5.17
N ALA A 156 2.52 12.62 6.16
CA ALA A 156 3.88 13.11 5.94
C ALA A 156 4.81 12.03 5.37
N LEU A 157 4.70 10.77 5.83
CA LEU A 157 5.46 9.65 5.29
C LEU A 157 5.05 9.30 3.85
N ILE A 158 3.78 9.47 3.49
CA ILE A 158 3.34 9.31 2.10
C ILE A 158 3.93 10.42 1.24
N ALA A 159 3.86 11.69 1.67
CA ALA A 159 4.51 12.82 0.98
C ALA A 159 6.00 12.54 0.77
N ARG A 160 6.69 12.06 1.82
CA ARG A 160 8.09 11.63 1.74
C ARG A 160 8.33 10.53 0.69
N ALA A 161 7.49 9.50 0.68
CA ALA A 161 7.62 8.38 -0.26
C ALA A 161 7.41 8.80 -1.72
N LEU A 162 6.70 9.90 -1.96
CA LEU A 162 6.44 10.50 -3.28
C LEU A 162 7.56 11.43 -3.76
N MET A 163 8.50 11.83 -2.91
CA MET A 163 9.58 12.76 -3.28
C MET A 163 10.39 12.32 -4.51
N PRO A 164 10.81 11.02 -4.63
CA PRO A 164 11.56 10.56 -5.79
C PRO A 164 10.72 10.33 -7.06
N ALA A 165 9.44 10.71 -7.08
CA ALA A 165 8.49 10.39 -8.16
C ALA A 165 8.43 8.89 -8.49
N PRO A 166 8.05 8.04 -7.51
CA PRO A 166 8.03 6.60 -7.70
C PRO A 166 6.99 6.20 -8.75
N ARG A 167 7.21 5.08 -9.41
CA ARG A 167 6.25 4.49 -10.33
C ARG A 167 5.29 3.50 -9.66
N LEU A 168 5.68 2.97 -8.50
CA LEU A 168 4.91 2.04 -7.69
C LEU A 168 4.85 2.55 -6.25
N LEU A 169 3.64 2.79 -5.73
CA LEU A 169 3.40 3.22 -4.35
C LEU A 169 2.77 2.08 -3.55
N LEU A 170 3.43 1.66 -2.50
CA LEU A 170 3.03 0.54 -1.64
C LEU A 170 2.71 1.08 -0.24
N LEU A 171 1.46 0.93 0.19
CA LEU A 171 0.95 1.47 1.46
C LEU A 171 0.42 0.33 2.34
N ASP A 172 1.05 0.13 3.50
CA ASP A 172 0.65 -0.89 4.48
C ASP A 172 -0.26 -0.25 5.54
N GLU A 173 -1.57 -0.43 5.39
CA GLU A 173 -2.61 0.07 6.28
C GLU A 173 -2.54 1.59 6.53
N PRO A 174 -2.56 2.42 5.49
CA PRO A 174 -2.33 3.86 5.64
C PRO A 174 -3.43 4.59 6.41
N THR A 175 -4.60 3.99 6.57
CA THR A 175 -5.77 4.52 7.29
C THR A 175 -5.80 4.12 8.77
N ALA A 176 -4.91 3.23 9.21
CA ALA A 176 -4.91 2.74 10.59
C ALA A 176 -4.67 3.89 11.58
N GLY A 177 -5.51 3.95 12.62
CA GLY A 177 -5.42 4.99 13.67
C GLY A 177 -5.93 6.38 13.27
N LEU A 178 -6.49 6.54 12.06
CA LEU A 178 -7.13 7.78 11.65
C LEU A 178 -8.56 7.89 12.21
N ASP A 179 -8.96 9.10 12.58
CA ASP A 179 -10.36 9.43 12.74
C ASP A 179 -11.08 9.48 11.36
N MET A 180 -12.39 9.65 11.38
CA MET A 180 -13.20 9.66 10.16
C MET A 180 -12.74 10.76 9.19
N ALA A 181 -12.48 11.98 9.68
CA ALA A 181 -12.08 13.09 8.84
C ALA A 181 -10.71 12.85 8.20
N GLY A 182 -9.71 12.46 9.00
CA GLY A 182 -8.37 12.16 8.52
C GLY A 182 -8.33 10.99 7.52
N ARG A 183 -9.21 10.00 7.70
CA ARG A 183 -9.37 8.90 6.75
C ARG A 183 -9.90 9.40 5.40
N GLU A 184 -10.99 10.17 5.41
CA GLU A 184 -11.59 10.71 4.17
C GLU A 184 -10.62 11.66 3.45
N ASP A 185 -9.90 12.52 4.18
CA ASP A 185 -8.87 13.39 3.62
C ASP A 185 -7.76 12.58 2.93
N LEU A 186 -7.26 11.52 3.58
CA LEU A 186 -6.23 10.66 3.00
C LEU A 186 -6.72 9.95 1.73
N LEU A 187 -7.92 9.35 1.77
CA LEU A 187 -8.48 8.64 0.62
C LEU A 187 -8.75 9.59 -0.56
N GLY A 188 -9.18 10.82 -0.27
CA GLY A 188 -9.30 11.89 -1.25
C GLY A 188 -7.96 12.28 -1.86
N ALA A 189 -6.93 12.45 -1.04
CA ALA A 189 -5.57 12.77 -1.50
C ALA A 189 -4.97 11.65 -2.38
N LEU A 190 -5.16 10.38 -2.01
CA LEU A 190 -4.72 9.24 -2.84
C LEU A 190 -5.45 9.19 -4.19
N SER A 191 -6.73 9.53 -4.20
CA SER A 191 -7.53 9.61 -5.43
C SER A 191 -7.07 10.78 -6.32
N ALA A 192 -6.78 11.93 -5.74
CA ALA A 192 -6.24 13.09 -6.46
C ALA A 192 -4.86 12.80 -7.05
N LEU A 193 -3.99 12.13 -6.28
CA LEU A 193 -2.66 11.70 -6.73
C LEU A 193 -2.76 10.77 -7.95
N ALA A 194 -3.63 9.77 -7.90
CA ALA A 194 -3.85 8.84 -9.01
C ALA A 194 -4.35 9.54 -10.28
N ALA A 195 -5.18 10.57 -10.14
CA ALA A 195 -5.66 11.36 -11.28
C ALA A 195 -4.56 12.26 -11.87
N ALA A 196 -3.63 12.76 -11.03
CA ALA A 196 -2.52 13.61 -11.46
C ALA A 196 -1.38 12.82 -12.12
N GLU A 197 -1.13 11.59 -11.68
CA GLU A 197 0.03 10.77 -12.05
C GLU A 197 -0.44 9.49 -12.76
N ALA A 198 -0.89 9.61 -14.01
CA ALA A 198 -1.51 8.51 -14.79
C ALA A 198 -0.64 7.23 -14.91
N GLY A 199 0.69 7.36 -14.80
CA GLY A 199 1.62 6.20 -14.84
C GLY A 199 1.89 5.57 -13.48
N LEU A 200 1.46 6.19 -12.37
CA LEU A 200 1.64 5.68 -11.03
C LEU A 200 0.71 4.47 -10.80
N ALA A 201 1.27 3.35 -10.37
CA ALA A 201 0.49 2.27 -9.79
C ALA A 201 0.55 2.35 -8.25
N SER A 202 -0.52 1.93 -7.59
CA SER A 202 -0.52 1.85 -6.14
C SER A 202 -1.09 0.53 -5.62
N VAL A 203 -0.59 0.10 -4.47
CA VAL A 203 -1.14 -1.03 -3.70
C VAL A 203 -1.43 -0.54 -2.29
N VAL A 204 -2.68 -0.65 -1.88
CA VAL A 204 -3.13 -0.29 -0.54
C VAL A 204 -3.54 -1.56 0.19
N VAL A 205 -2.87 -1.88 1.29
CA VAL A 205 -3.35 -2.89 2.23
C VAL A 205 -4.47 -2.28 3.06
N ALA A 206 -5.62 -2.92 3.08
CA ALA A 206 -6.77 -2.49 3.86
C ALA A 206 -7.38 -3.65 4.65
N HIS A 207 -7.94 -3.34 5.82
CA HIS A 207 -8.73 -4.28 6.63
C HIS A 207 -10.22 -4.15 6.38
N HIS A 208 -10.66 -2.96 6.02
CA HIS A 208 -12.07 -2.65 5.74
C HIS A 208 -12.24 -2.19 4.30
N LEU A 209 -13.37 -2.51 3.68
CA LEU A 209 -13.65 -2.08 2.31
C LEU A 209 -13.84 -0.56 2.22
N GLU A 210 -14.24 0.07 3.29
CA GLU A 210 -14.40 1.51 3.44
C GLU A 210 -13.06 2.27 3.37
N ASP A 211 -11.95 1.56 3.58
CA ASP A 211 -10.59 2.14 3.52
C ASP A 211 -10.02 2.18 2.10
N LEU A 212 -10.80 1.76 1.11
CA LEU A 212 -10.36 1.75 -0.28
C LEU A 212 -10.61 3.11 -0.95
N PRO A 213 -9.57 3.72 -1.58
CA PRO A 213 -9.76 4.89 -2.43
C PRO A 213 -10.74 4.62 -3.57
N VAL A 214 -11.50 5.63 -4.00
CA VAL A 214 -12.46 5.52 -5.12
C VAL A 214 -11.80 5.06 -6.42
N VAL A 215 -10.52 5.39 -6.61
CA VAL A 215 -9.72 5.03 -7.79
C VAL A 215 -9.29 3.56 -7.80
N THR A 216 -9.57 2.78 -6.75
CA THR A 216 -9.21 1.35 -6.70
C THR A 216 -9.83 0.63 -7.90
N SER A 217 -8.98 0.07 -8.75
CA SER A 217 -9.36 -0.59 -10.00
C SER A 217 -9.30 -2.11 -9.92
N HIS A 218 -8.44 -2.64 -9.04
CA HIS A 218 -8.18 -4.08 -8.90
C HIS A 218 -8.12 -4.49 -7.42
N ALA A 219 -8.33 -5.76 -7.16
CA ALA A 219 -8.13 -6.33 -5.82
C ALA A 219 -7.42 -7.68 -5.88
N LEU A 220 -6.57 -7.92 -4.89
CA LEU A 220 -5.98 -9.21 -4.57
C LEU A 220 -6.43 -9.61 -3.17
N LEU A 221 -7.16 -10.70 -3.05
CA LEU A 221 -7.57 -11.29 -1.78
C LEU A 221 -6.65 -12.46 -1.46
N ILE A 222 -6.05 -12.43 -0.28
CA ILE A 222 -5.22 -13.52 0.24
C ILE A 222 -5.75 -14.05 1.58
N ALA A 223 -5.66 -15.36 1.78
CA ALA A 223 -5.96 -16.00 3.05
C ALA A 223 -4.95 -17.12 3.29
N ALA A 224 -4.50 -17.28 4.54
CA ALA A 224 -3.52 -18.29 4.93
C ALA A 224 -2.29 -18.36 4.00
N GLY A 225 -1.80 -17.19 3.53
CA GLY A 225 -0.64 -17.12 2.65
C GLY A 225 -0.90 -17.41 1.18
N ALA A 226 -2.11 -17.75 0.77
CA ALA A 226 -2.45 -18.11 -0.61
C ALA A 226 -3.42 -17.11 -1.25
N THR A 227 -3.38 -17.00 -2.57
CA THR A 227 -4.35 -16.20 -3.35
C THR A 227 -5.72 -16.86 -3.31
N VAL A 228 -6.73 -16.11 -2.87
CA VAL A 228 -8.15 -16.51 -2.93
C VAL A 228 -8.77 -16.09 -4.27
N ALA A 229 -8.53 -14.84 -4.66
CA ALA A 229 -8.98 -14.27 -5.92
C ALA A 229 -8.16 -13.02 -6.26
N GLN A 230 -8.05 -12.68 -7.55
CA GLN A 230 -7.44 -11.44 -8.02
C GLN A 230 -8.04 -10.99 -9.34
N GLY A 231 -8.13 -9.70 -9.56
CA GLY A 231 -8.68 -9.13 -10.79
C GLY A 231 -9.33 -7.77 -10.60
N PRO A 232 -10.21 -7.35 -11.53
CA PRO A 232 -10.96 -6.10 -11.41
C PRO A 232 -11.72 -6.02 -10.08
N VAL A 233 -11.69 -4.88 -9.42
CA VAL A 233 -12.23 -4.72 -8.06
C VAL A 233 -13.72 -5.07 -7.99
N GLU A 234 -14.49 -4.75 -9.03
CA GLU A 234 -15.94 -5.00 -9.08
C GLU A 234 -16.28 -6.49 -9.08
N GLU A 235 -15.43 -7.31 -9.70
CA GLU A 235 -15.59 -8.76 -9.68
C GLU A 235 -15.09 -9.37 -8.36
N MET A 236 -13.99 -8.82 -7.83
CA MET A 236 -13.33 -9.38 -6.64
C MET A 236 -14.06 -9.07 -5.34
N LEU A 237 -14.83 -7.97 -5.28
CA LEU A 237 -15.62 -7.58 -4.11
C LEU A 237 -17.06 -8.14 -4.14
N ALA A 238 -17.30 -9.23 -4.87
CA ALA A 238 -18.57 -9.97 -4.77
C ALA A 238 -18.68 -10.71 -3.42
N ASP A 239 -19.89 -10.75 -2.85
CA ASP A 239 -20.19 -11.36 -1.53
C ASP A 239 -19.55 -12.74 -1.35
N ALA A 240 -19.67 -13.61 -2.35
CA ALA A 240 -19.14 -14.97 -2.32
C ALA A 240 -17.59 -15.02 -2.21
N ILE A 241 -16.90 -14.09 -2.87
CA ILE A 241 -15.43 -13.99 -2.85
C ILE A 241 -14.97 -13.43 -1.51
N VAL A 242 -15.62 -12.37 -1.02
CA VAL A 242 -15.33 -11.77 0.28
C VAL A 242 -15.58 -12.77 1.39
N ARG A 243 -16.71 -13.50 1.36
CA ARG A 243 -16.99 -14.59 2.31
C ARG A 243 -15.90 -15.64 2.31
N ARG A 244 -15.46 -16.10 1.14
CA ARG A 244 -14.38 -17.10 1.01
C ARG A 244 -13.05 -16.60 1.56
N GLY A 245 -12.73 -15.31 1.35
CA GLY A 245 -11.46 -14.72 1.78
C GLY A 245 -11.41 -14.39 3.27
N PHE A 246 -12.51 -13.87 3.82
CA PHE A 246 -12.56 -13.40 5.20
C PHE A 246 -13.25 -14.38 6.17
N GLY A 247 -13.94 -15.39 5.67
CA GLY A 247 -14.68 -16.34 6.50
C GLY A 247 -15.92 -15.74 7.19
N VAL A 248 -16.41 -14.58 6.71
CA VAL A 248 -17.56 -13.89 7.29
C VAL A 248 -18.67 -13.71 6.25
N ASP A 249 -19.91 -13.82 6.69
CA ASP A 249 -21.07 -13.57 5.84
C ASP A 249 -21.38 -12.08 5.85
N VAL A 250 -21.15 -11.44 4.71
CA VAL A 250 -21.39 -10.00 4.51
C VAL A 250 -22.03 -9.77 3.15
N HIS A 251 -22.79 -8.71 3.06
CA HIS A 251 -23.28 -8.15 1.82
C HIS A 251 -22.42 -6.95 1.45
N VAL A 252 -21.79 -6.99 0.28
CA VAL A 252 -20.95 -5.91 -0.21
C VAL A 252 -21.80 -4.94 -1.03
N VAL A 253 -21.75 -3.67 -0.65
CA VAL A 253 -22.46 -2.60 -1.37
C VAL A 253 -21.49 -1.56 -1.86
N ARG A 254 -21.82 -0.92 -2.99
CA ARG A 254 -21.10 0.23 -3.52
C ARG A 254 -22.01 1.46 -3.48
N SER A 255 -21.55 2.52 -2.84
CA SER A 255 -22.27 3.78 -2.76
C SER A 255 -21.31 4.94 -3.05
N ASN A 256 -21.66 5.82 -4.00
CA ASN A 256 -20.83 6.96 -4.42
C ASN A 256 -19.38 6.56 -4.75
N GLY A 257 -19.20 5.40 -5.39
CA GLY A 257 -17.87 4.86 -5.73
C GLY A 257 -17.12 4.19 -4.58
N ARG A 258 -17.65 4.23 -3.35
CA ARG A 258 -17.05 3.63 -2.15
C ARG A 258 -17.65 2.25 -1.87
N TRP A 259 -16.81 1.36 -1.40
CA TRP A 259 -17.18 -0.01 -1.03
C TRP A 259 -17.45 -0.10 0.47
N MET A 260 -18.46 -0.89 0.85
CA MET A 260 -18.82 -1.16 2.25
C MET A 260 -19.21 -2.62 2.40
N ALA A 261 -18.91 -3.20 3.57
CA ALA A 261 -19.35 -4.54 3.94
C ALA A 261 -20.41 -4.44 5.04
N ILE A 262 -21.60 -4.91 4.79
CA ILE A 262 -22.73 -4.88 5.74
C ILE A 262 -23.08 -6.31 6.14
N ARG A 263 -23.21 -6.56 7.44
CA ARG A 263 -23.69 -7.86 7.91
C ARG A 263 -25.19 -8.00 7.60
N PRO A 264 -25.64 -9.11 6.99
CA PRO A 264 -27.09 -9.33 6.78
C PRO A 264 -27.82 -9.34 8.12
N GLU A 265 -28.99 -8.69 8.18
CA GLU A 265 -29.89 -8.80 9.33
C GLU A 265 -30.39 -10.26 9.43
N GLY A 266 -30.16 -10.95 10.56
CA GLY A 266 -30.69 -12.28 10.85
C GLY A 266 -29.70 -13.45 10.70
N GLY A 267 -28.41 -13.20 10.51
CA GLY A 267 -27.39 -14.25 10.59
C GLY A 267 -27.15 -14.64 12.07
N ASP A 268 -27.75 -15.72 12.55
CA ASP A 268 -27.43 -16.32 13.84
C ASP A 268 -25.92 -16.60 13.93
N GLY A 269 -25.28 -16.04 14.94
CA GLY A 269 -23.88 -16.26 15.26
C GLY A 269 -23.63 -17.72 15.67
N ALA A 270 -23.53 -18.61 14.69
CA ALA A 270 -22.92 -19.92 14.93
C ALA A 270 -21.40 -19.66 15.12
N ALA A 271 -21.02 -19.42 16.38
CA ALA A 271 -19.64 -19.60 16.81
C ALA A 271 -19.28 -21.06 16.52
N THR A 272 -18.51 -21.30 15.46
CA THR A 272 -17.84 -22.57 15.26
C THR A 272 -16.79 -22.68 16.35
N ASP A 273 -17.12 -23.43 17.40
CA ASP A 273 -16.18 -23.97 18.38
C ASP A 273 -15.05 -24.68 17.61
N ALA A 274 -13.86 -24.10 17.61
CA ALA A 274 -12.65 -24.75 17.13
C ALA A 274 -12.25 -25.79 18.24
N PRO A 275 -12.02 -27.04 17.91
CA PRO A 275 -11.49 -27.99 18.89
C PRO A 275 -10.06 -27.59 19.27
N ARG A 276 -9.77 -27.73 20.58
CA ARG A 276 -8.48 -27.48 21.25
C ARG A 276 -7.37 -28.40 20.73
#